data_d12fdc80d269d8577fb5766c29bf9731
#
_entry.id   d12fdc80d269d8577fb5766c29bf9731
#
_cell.length_a   1.000
_cell.length_b   1.000
_cell.length_c   1.000
_cell.angle_alpha   90.00
_cell.angle_beta   90.00
_cell.angle_gamma   90.00
#
_symmetry.space_group_name_H-M   'P 1'
#
loop_
_entity.id
_entity.type
_entity.pdbx_description
1 polymer ?
#
loop_
_entity_poly.entity_id
_entity_poly.type
_entity_poly.pdbx_seq_one_letter_code
_entity_poly.pdbx_strand_id
1 'polypeptide(L)'
;SDRYRRLDNLELVDHVLPVISQMKGCEVVSADITETHLYLKVINKTMKTEIVPGDIVQAGFVISNSEIGLGALKVEPLVYRLICKNGMISKDYAHKKYHTGRQVEDTDNAYELYSDETLAADDKAYFMKVQDIVSAAVDEAKFNLTVDKMRSAMRIVTGENPVQTVEVLGDRYVLNKLERASILRHFIMGNDFSHFGLVNAVTRSSQDVADYNRATELERIGGTLLD
;
A
#
# COMPACT_ATOMS: atom_id res chain seq x y z
N SER A 1 16.76 -16.70 12.53
CA SER A 1 16.02 -17.94 12.79
C SER A 1 16.04 -18.76 11.50
N ASP A 2 16.54 -19.97 11.56
CA ASP A 2 16.69 -20.93 10.44
C ASP A 2 15.34 -21.33 9.77
N ARG A 3 14.24 -20.81 10.27
CA ARG A 3 12.86 -21.02 9.82
C ARG A 3 12.36 -20.02 8.76
N TYR A 4 13.16 -18.99 8.43
CA TYR A 4 12.77 -17.97 7.46
C TYR A 4 13.39 -18.26 6.10
N ARG A 5 12.61 -18.78 5.15
CA ARG A 5 13.05 -18.88 3.77
C ARG A 5 12.90 -17.50 3.11
N ARG A 6 14.03 -16.95 2.71
CA ARG A 6 14.13 -15.65 2.03
C ARG A 6 13.29 -15.67 0.74
N LEU A 7 12.43 -14.68 0.58
CA LEU A 7 11.79 -14.40 -0.70
C LEU A 7 12.60 -13.32 -1.41
N ASP A 8 13.29 -13.72 -2.47
CA ASP A 8 14.11 -12.83 -3.28
C ASP A 8 13.24 -11.83 -4.05
N ASN A 9 13.61 -10.56 -4.05
CA ASN A 9 12.86 -9.51 -4.74
C ASN A 9 12.86 -9.70 -6.25
N LEU A 10 13.98 -10.18 -6.84
CA LEU A 10 14.07 -10.43 -8.27
C LEU A 10 13.13 -11.58 -8.67
N GLU A 11 13.16 -12.68 -7.91
CA GLU A 11 12.29 -13.83 -8.13
C GLU A 11 10.80 -13.42 -8.01
N LEU A 12 10.45 -12.60 -7.01
CA LEU A 12 9.10 -12.06 -6.88
C LEU A 12 8.69 -11.25 -8.11
N VAL A 13 9.54 -10.32 -8.56
CA VAL A 13 9.28 -9.46 -9.70
C VAL A 13 9.08 -10.28 -10.98
N ASP A 14 9.92 -11.29 -11.23
CA ASP A 14 9.83 -12.18 -12.39
C ASP A 14 8.49 -12.95 -12.43
N HIS A 15 7.91 -13.25 -11.27
CA HIS A 15 6.63 -13.94 -11.20
C HIS A 15 5.41 -13.00 -11.28
N VAL A 16 5.50 -11.76 -10.77
CA VAL A 16 4.34 -10.86 -10.72
C VAL A 16 4.22 -9.94 -11.93
N LEU A 17 5.32 -9.51 -12.55
CA LEU A 17 5.27 -8.62 -13.72
C LEU A 17 4.50 -9.21 -14.91
N PRO A 18 4.66 -10.51 -15.28
CA PRO A 18 3.86 -11.10 -16.35
C PRO A 18 2.36 -11.07 -16.05
N VAL A 19 1.98 -11.29 -14.79
CA VAL A 19 0.57 -11.23 -14.36
C VAL A 19 0.05 -9.80 -14.50
N ILE A 20 0.77 -8.81 -13.97
CA ILE A 20 0.38 -7.40 -14.05
C ILE A 20 0.23 -6.96 -15.51
N SER A 21 1.13 -7.39 -16.38
CA SER A 21 1.10 -7.02 -17.83
C SER A 21 -0.13 -7.59 -18.56
N GLN A 22 -0.69 -8.71 -18.09
CA GLN A 22 -1.91 -9.31 -18.63
C GLN A 22 -3.19 -8.71 -18.02
N MET A 23 -3.10 -8.02 -16.89
CA MET A 23 -4.25 -7.36 -16.27
C MET A 23 -4.68 -6.14 -17.08
N LYS A 24 -5.91 -6.17 -17.61
CA LYS A 24 -6.43 -5.11 -18.46
C LYS A 24 -6.40 -3.75 -17.78
N GLY A 25 -5.69 -2.81 -18.38
CA GLY A 25 -5.60 -1.43 -17.92
C GLY A 25 -4.62 -1.20 -16.77
N CYS A 26 -3.94 -2.24 -16.27
CA CYS A 26 -2.93 -2.11 -15.22
C CYS A 26 -1.56 -1.71 -15.79
N GLU A 27 -0.87 -0.85 -15.05
CA GLU A 27 0.53 -0.49 -15.30
C GLU A 27 1.28 -0.21 -14.00
N VAL A 28 2.57 -0.50 -13.99
CA VAL A 28 3.47 -0.12 -12.90
C VAL A 28 3.81 1.36 -13.02
N VAL A 29 3.49 2.15 -12.00
CA VAL A 29 3.75 3.61 -11.97
C VAL A 29 4.95 3.98 -11.10
N SER A 30 5.36 3.09 -10.20
CA SER A 30 6.56 3.26 -9.37
C SER A 30 7.11 1.90 -9.01
N ALA A 31 8.43 1.79 -9.06
CA ALA A 31 9.21 0.65 -8.58
C ALA A 31 10.39 1.20 -7.78
N ASP A 32 10.43 0.93 -6.50
CA ASP A 32 11.44 1.45 -5.59
C ASP A 32 12.03 0.33 -4.73
N ILE A 33 13.34 0.38 -4.53
CA ILE A 33 14.08 -0.53 -3.65
C ILE A 33 14.80 0.31 -2.61
N THR A 34 14.49 0.07 -1.35
CA THR A 34 15.21 0.63 -0.20
C THR A 34 16.22 -0.40 0.32
N GLU A 35 16.98 -0.04 1.36
CA GLU A 35 17.86 -1.00 2.04
C GLU A 35 17.09 -2.19 2.65
N THR A 36 15.79 -2.04 2.87
CA THR A 36 14.98 -3.02 3.63
C THR A 36 13.82 -3.61 2.84
N HIS A 37 13.30 -2.90 1.85
CA HIS A 37 12.07 -3.30 1.14
C HIS A 37 12.12 -3.01 -0.36
N LEU A 38 11.42 -3.85 -1.12
CA LEU A 38 10.94 -3.58 -2.46
C LEU A 38 9.51 -3.04 -2.39
N TYR A 39 9.19 -2.07 -3.24
CA TYR A 39 7.84 -1.55 -3.46
C TYR A 39 7.52 -1.47 -4.95
N LEU A 40 6.37 -2.02 -5.35
CA LEU A 40 5.81 -1.87 -6.69
C LEU A 40 4.42 -1.25 -6.56
N LYS A 41 4.20 -0.07 -7.15
CA LYS A 41 2.87 0.56 -7.22
C LYS A 41 2.29 0.35 -8.61
N VAL A 42 1.10 -0.22 -8.65
CA VAL A 42 0.35 -0.51 -9.87
C VAL A 42 -0.97 0.24 -9.84
N ILE A 43 -1.32 0.88 -10.95
CA ILE A 43 -2.63 1.52 -11.12
C ILE A 43 -3.41 0.85 -12.25
N ASN A 44 -4.74 0.92 -12.17
CA ASN A 44 -5.64 0.53 -13.26
C ASN A 44 -6.22 1.79 -13.92
N LYS A 45 -5.79 2.07 -15.16
CA LYS A 45 -6.20 3.26 -15.91
C LYS A 45 -7.68 3.26 -16.31
N THR A 46 -8.30 2.09 -16.37
CA THR A 46 -9.70 1.94 -16.79
C THR A 46 -10.65 2.03 -15.61
N MET A 47 -10.19 1.68 -14.41
CA MET A 47 -10.97 1.74 -13.16
C MET A 47 -10.71 3.08 -12.47
N LYS A 48 -11.46 4.09 -12.84
CA LYS A 48 -11.33 5.47 -12.35
C LYS A 48 -12.68 6.12 -12.15
N THR A 49 -12.75 7.08 -11.21
CA THR A 49 -13.93 7.89 -10.95
C THR A 49 -13.54 9.29 -10.45
N GLU A 50 -14.46 10.23 -10.51
CA GLU A 50 -14.31 11.55 -9.89
C GLU A 50 -14.89 11.55 -8.47
N ILE A 51 -14.11 12.07 -7.52
CA ILE A 51 -14.62 12.35 -6.16
C ILE A 51 -15.44 13.64 -6.19
N VAL A 52 -14.88 14.70 -6.77
CA VAL A 52 -15.53 15.96 -7.14
C VAL A 52 -15.07 16.34 -8.55
N PRO A 53 -15.78 17.24 -9.25
CA PRO A 53 -15.39 17.66 -10.60
C PRO A 53 -13.91 18.01 -10.70
N GLY A 54 -13.18 17.30 -11.57
CA GLY A 54 -11.74 17.46 -11.80
C GLY A 54 -10.84 16.64 -10.86
N ASP A 55 -11.32 16.10 -9.76
CA ASP A 55 -10.54 15.27 -8.84
C ASP A 55 -10.73 13.78 -9.12
N ILE A 56 -9.91 13.27 -10.04
CA ILE A 56 -9.98 11.88 -10.50
C ILE A 56 -9.09 11.00 -9.64
N VAL A 57 -9.64 9.88 -9.20
CA VAL A 57 -8.92 8.78 -8.54
C VAL A 57 -8.97 7.51 -9.39
N GLN A 58 -7.92 6.70 -9.27
CA GLN A 58 -7.79 5.41 -9.94
C GLN A 58 -7.57 4.31 -8.92
N ALA A 59 -8.16 3.13 -9.19
CA ALA A 59 -7.86 1.94 -8.43
C ALA A 59 -6.44 1.44 -8.72
N GLY A 60 -5.84 0.78 -7.75
CA GLY A 60 -4.53 0.16 -7.90
C GLY A 60 -4.21 -0.73 -6.71
N PHE A 61 -2.94 -1.13 -6.63
CA PHE A 61 -2.40 -1.87 -5.49
C PHE A 61 -0.90 -1.62 -5.34
N VAL A 62 -0.41 -1.89 -4.13
CA VAL A 62 1.02 -1.86 -3.81
C VAL A 62 1.46 -3.26 -3.42
N ILE A 63 2.52 -3.76 -4.06
CA ILE A 63 3.24 -4.94 -3.61
C ILE A 63 4.43 -4.45 -2.81
N SER A 64 4.63 -4.98 -1.59
CA SER A 64 5.83 -4.73 -0.80
C SER A 64 6.40 -6.03 -0.24
N ASN A 65 7.72 -6.16 -0.27
CA ASN A 65 8.46 -7.33 0.23
C ASN A 65 9.74 -6.91 0.92
N SER A 66 10.20 -7.70 1.90
CA SER A 66 11.50 -7.54 2.54
C SER A 66 12.30 -8.83 2.45
N GLU A 67 13.40 -8.81 1.71
CA GLU A 67 14.32 -9.97 1.61
C GLU A 67 15.03 -10.27 2.92
N ILE A 68 15.23 -9.27 3.76
CA ILE A 68 15.97 -9.37 5.03
C ILE A 68 15.08 -9.68 6.23
N GLY A 69 13.78 -10.00 5.97
CA GLY A 69 12.83 -10.42 7.01
C GLY A 69 12.27 -9.29 7.89
N LEU A 70 12.46 -8.02 7.50
CA LEU A 70 11.89 -6.87 8.21
C LEU A 70 10.42 -6.58 7.85
N GLY A 71 9.86 -7.36 6.93
CA GLY A 71 8.46 -7.27 6.53
C GLY A 71 8.02 -8.51 5.75
N ALA A 72 6.73 -8.82 5.84
CA ALA A 72 6.14 -9.88 5.02
C ALA A 72 5.82 -9.35 3.61
N LEU A 73 5.70 -10.24 2.63
CA LEU A 73 5.07 -9.92 1.35
C LEU A 73 3.65 -9.41 1.61
N LYS A 74 3.33 -8.24 1.08
CA LYS A 74 2.00 -7.64 1.14
C LYS A 74 1.55 -7.23 -0.24
N VAL A 75 0.25 -7.41 -0.49
CA VAL A 75 -0.47 -6.81 -1.62
C VAL A 75 -1.62 -6.01 -1.02
N GLU A 76 -1.52 -4.69 -1.10
CA GLU A 76 -2.41 -3.75 -0.43
C GLU A 76 -3.15 -2.90 -1.47
N PRO A 77 -4.48 -2.71 -1.35
CA PRO A 77 -5.22 -1.84 -2.26
C PRO A 77 -4.72 -0.39 -2.20
N LEU A 78 -4.66 0.24 -3.36
CA LEU A 78 -4.22 1.62 -3.54
C LEU A 78 -5.33 2.42 -4.23
N VAL A 79 -5.64 3.60 -3.70
CA VAL A 79 -6.38 4.62 -4.44
C VAL A 79 -5.40 5.72 -4.83
N TYR A 80 -5.17 5.88 -6.12
CA TYR A 80 -4.22 6.83 -6.66
C TYR A 80 -4.94 8.08 -7.18
N ARG A 81 -4.59 9.26 -6.65
CA ARG A 81 -5.19 10.54 -7.01
C ARG A 81 -4.37 11.23 -8.09
N LEU A 82 -4.96 11.50 -9.24
CA LEU A 82 -4.23 12.01 -10.41
C LEU A 82 -3.74 13.45 -10.24
N ILE A 83 -4.52 14.32 -9.60
CA ILE A 83 -4.18 15.74 -9.44
C ILE A 83 -2.86 15.92 -8.67
N CYS A 84 -2.71 15.19 -7.56
CA CYS A 84 -1.56 15.31 -6.68
C CYS A 84 -0.51 14.23 -6.91
N LYS A 85 -0.80 13.23 -7.75
CA LYS A 85 0.04 12.05 -7.99
C LYS A 85 0.44 11.33 -6.69
N ASN A 86 -0.44 11.36 -5.69
CA ASN A 86 -0.26 10.69 -4.41
C ASN A 86 -1.15 9.46 -4.31
N GLY A 87 -0.69 8.46 -3.58
CA GLY A 87 -1.44 7.25 -3.28
C GLY A 87 -1.99 7.25 -1.86
N MET A 88 -3.13 6.62 -1.67
CA MET A 88 -3.67 6.25 -0.37
C MET A 88 -3.78 4.73 -0.33
N ILE A 89 -3.04 4.11 0.58
CA ILE A 89 -3.07 2.65 0.77
C ILE A 89 -4.20 2.33 1.74
N SER A 90 -5.26 1.70 1.23
CA SER A 90 -6.43 1.36 2.02
C SER A 90 -6.16 0.12 2.87
N LYS A 91 -6.70 0.07 4.09
CA LYS A 91 -6.70 -1.13 4.91
C LYS A 91 -7.76 -2.09 4.40
N ASP A 92 -7.36 -3.15 3.75
CA ASP A 92 -8.24 -4.27 3.49
C ASP A 92 -7.95 -5.41 4.48
N TYR A 93 -8.86 -5.62 5.42
CA TYR A 93 -8.76 -6.70 6.41
C TYR A 93 -8.85 -8.10 5.78
N ALA A 94 -9.35 -8.21 4.55
CA ALA A 94 -9.48 -9.50 3.86
C ALA A 94 -8.12 -10.07 3.42
N HIS A 95 -7.10 -9.24 3.21
CA HIS A 95 -5.77 -9.67 2.75
C HIS A 95 -4.72 -9.79 3.86
N LYS A 96 -5.07 -9.60 5.13
CA LYS A 96 -4.14 -9.79 6.26
C LYS A 96 -3.65 -11.22 6.47
N LYS A 97 -4.21 -12.20 5.77
CA LYS A 97 -3.84 -13.62 5.93
C LYS A 97 -2.59 -14.04 5.17
N TYR A 98 -2.01 -13.18 4.34
CA TYR A 98 -0.86 -13.56 3.52
C TYR A 98 0.48 -13.16 4.14
N HIS A 99 0.58 -13.22 5.46
CA HIS A 99 1.86 -13.32 6.15
C HIS A 99 2.42 -14.74 6.00
N THR A 100 2.64 -15.15 4.79
CA THR A 100 3.32 -16.42 4.56
C THR A 100 4.78 -16.13 4.25
N GLY A 101 5.57 -15.91 5.29
CA GLY A 101 6.87 -16.53 5.26
C GLY A 101 6.60 -18.03 5.02
N ARG A 102 7.32 -18.69 4.11
CA ARG A 102 7.24 -20.14 3.97
C ARG A 102 7.40 -20.75 5.37
N GLN A 103 6.33 -21.20 5.97
CA GLN A 103 6.39 -21.97 7.20
C GLN A 103 6.91 -23.33 6.81
N VAL A 104 8.18 -23.55 6.99
CA VAL A 104 8.70 -24.91 7.16
C VAL A 104 8.12 -25.39 8.49
N GLU A 105 7.25 -26.39 8.44
CA GLU A 105 6.71 -26.99 9.65
C GLU A 105 7.84 -27.39 10.61
N ASP A 106 7.54 -27.40 11.88
CA ASP A 106 8.37 -27.43 13.09
C ASP A 106 9.38 -28.59 13.23
N THR A 107 10.10 -28.92 12.17
CA THR A 107 11.18 -29.91 12.23
C THR A 107 12.50 -29.22 11.89
N ASP A 108 13.43 -29.26 12.82
CA ASP A 108 14.80 -28.70 12.70
C ASP A 108 15.58 -29.24 11.47
N ASN A 109 15.00 -30.15 10.68
CA ASN A 109 15.60 -30.88 9.57
C ASN A 109 14.71 -30.97 8.31
N ALA A 110 13.83 -29.99 8.06
CA ALA A 110 12.94 -30.06 6.89
C ALA A 110 13.70 -30.14 5.54
N TYR A 111 14.90 -29.54 5.47
CA TYR A 111 15.79 -29.65 4.29
C TYR A 111 16.42 -31.04 4.11
N GLU A 112 16.54 -31.82 5.18
CA GLU A 112 17.02 -33.20 5.13
C GLU A 112 15.89 -34.18 4.80
N LEU A 113 14.63 -33.79 5.01
CA LEU A 113 13.44 -34.67 4.85
C LEU A 113 12.85 -34.62 3.44
N TYR A 114 12.96 -33.49 2.72
CA TYR A 114 12.31 -33.29 1.43
C TYR A 114 13.32 -33.28 0.29
N SER A 115 12.98 -33.97 -0.81
CA SER A 115 13.76 -33.91 -2.03
C SER A 115 13.71 -32.54 -2.67
N ASP A 116 14.73 -32.19 -3.49
CA ASP A 116 14.76 -30.92 -4.26
C ASP A 116 13.52 -30.74 -5.14
N GLU A 117 12.96 -31.84 -5.67
CA GLU A 117 11.73 -31.83 -6.46
C GLU A 117 10.51 -31.38 -5.60
N THR A 118 10.42 -31.86 -4.36
CA THR A 118 9.35 -31.47 -3.43
C THR A 118 9.46 -29.99 -3.06
N LEU A 119 10.68 -29.51 -2.78
CA LEU A 119 10.93 -28.10 -2.48
C LEU A 119 10.60 -27.20 -3.68
N ALA A 120 10.97 -27.61 -4.89
CA ALA A 120 10.65 -26.87 -6.11
C ALA A 120 9.12 -26.82 -6.38
N ALA A 121 8.40 -27.90 -6.06
CA ALA A 121 6.94 -27.94 -6.20
C ALA A 121 6.25 -27.02 -5.20
N ASP A 122 6.75 -26.93 -3.96
CA ASP A 122 6.25 -26.01 -2.94
C ASP A 122 6.48 -24.55 -3.34
N ASP A 123 7.67 -24.24 -3.86
CA ASP A 123 8.00 -22.91 -4.40
C ASP A 123 7.05 -22.50 -5.52
N LYS A 124 6.83 -23.40 -6.46
CA LYS A 124 5.89 -23.15 -7.56
C LYS A 124 4.47 -22.90 -7.04
N ALA A 125 4.00 -23.70 -6.09
CA ALA A 125 2.68 -23.53 -5.49
C ALA A 125 2.57 -22.19 -4.74
N TYR A 126 3.64 -21.76 -4.06
CA TYR A 126 3.71 -20.46 -3.40
C TYR A 126 3.56 -19.32 -4.40
N PHE A 127 4.35 -19.31 -5.49
CA PHE A 127 4.26 -18.25 -6.49
C PHE A 127 2.93 -18.25 -7.25
N MET A 128 2.33 -19.42 -7.49
CA MET A 128 0.97 -19.46 -8.04
C MET A 128 -0.04 -18.75 -7.12
N LYS A 129 0.03 -18.95 -5.80
CA LYS A 129 -0.81 -18.22 -4.84
C LYS A 129 -0.56 -16.72 -4.87
N VAL A 130 0.70 -16.28 -4.99
CA VAL A 130 1.04 -14.86 -5.14
C VAL A 130 0.42 -14.27 -6.41
N GLN A 131 0.51 -14.99 -7.52
CA GLN A 131 -0.09 -14.59 -8.81
C GLN A 131 -1.61 -14.47 -8.73
N ASP A 132 -2.28 -15.42 -8.07
CA ASP A 132 -3.74 -15.37 -7.83
C ASP A 132 -4.12 -14.12 -7.00
N ILE A 133 -3.35 -13.81 -5.95
CA ILE A 133 -3.57 -12.63 -5.12
C ILE A 133 -3.40 -11.34 -5.93
N VAL A 134 -2.34 -11.25 -6.72
CA VAL A 134 -2.07 -10.09 -7.58
C VAL A 134 -3.18 -9.93 -8.62
N SER A 135 -3.63 -11.03 -9.24
CA SER A 135 -4.73 -11.00 -10.21
C SER A 135 -6.05 -10.49 -9.61
N ALA A 136 -6.27 -10.78 -8.31
CA ALA A 136 -7.46 -10.35 -7.57
C ALA A 136 -7.28 -8.99 -6.85
N ALA A 137 -6.12 -8.34 -6.97
CA ALA A 137 -5.80 -7.14 -6.19
C ALA A 137 -6.61 -5.90 -6.60
N VAL A 138 -7.13 -5.86 -7.84
CA VAL A 138 -8.00 -4.78 -8.32
C VAL A 138 -9.45 -5.26 -8.28
N ASP A 139 -10.21 -4.77 -7.30
CA ASP A 139 -11.62 -5.11 -7.08
C ASP A 139 -12.48 -3.86 -7.19
N GLU A 140 -13.41 -3.84 -8.16
CA GLU A 140 -14.27 -2.69 -8.44
C GLU A 140 -15.21 -2.38 -7.28
N ALA A 141 -15.77 -3.40 -6.63
CA ALA A 141 -16.70 -3.21 -5.53
C ALA A 141 -16.00 -2.55 -4.32
N LYS A 142 -14.79 -3.01 -3.99
CA LYS A 142 -13.96 -2.43 -2.93
C LYS A 142 -13.50 -1.01 -3.26
N PHE A 143 -13.11 -0.78 -4.50
CA PHE A 143 -12.75 0.57 -4.97
C PHE A 143 -13.94 1.54 -4.79
N ASN A 144 -15.13 1.16 -5.22
CA ASN A 144 -16.33 1.97 -5.09
C ASN A 144 -16.69 2.24 -3.63
N LEU A 145 -16.57 1.24 -2.74
CA LEU A 145 -16.75 1.44 -1.30
C LEU A 145 -15.76 2.47 -0.72
N THR A 146 -14.51 2.42 -1.13
CA THR A 146 -13.50 3.39 -0.69
C THR A 146 -13.81 4.80 -1.21
N VAL A 147 -14.26 4.91 -2.47
CA VAL A 147 -14.73 6.19 -3.05
C VAL A 147 -15.90 6.77 -2.28
N ASP A 148 -16.86 5.94 -1.89
CA ASP A 148 -18.01 6.39 -1.11
C ASP A 148 -17.63 6.85 0.32
N LYS A 149 -16.64 6.20 0.95
CA LYS A 149 -16.03 6.69 2.18
C LYS A 149 -15.35 8.06 1.98
N MET A 150 -14.59 8.25 0.90
CA MET A 150 -13.97 9.54 0.55
C MET A 150 -15.03 10.65 0.41
N ARG A 151 -16.11 10.38 -0.33
CA ARG A 151 -17.23 11.34 -0.49
C ARG A 151 -17.92 11.64 0.84
N SER A 152 -18.06 10.66 1.70
CA SER A 152 -18.63 10.83 3.04
C SER A 152 -17.72 11.67 3.93
N ALA A 153 -16.40 11.44 3.88
CA ALA A 153 -15.40 12.18 4.64
C ALA A 153 -15.35 13.67 4.28
N MET A 154 -15.74 14.07 3.08
CA MET A 154 -15.86 15.49 2.67
C MET A 154 -16.93 16.25 3.47
N ARG A 155 -17.90 15.56 4.05
CA ARG A 155 -18.98 16.17 4.85
C ARG A 155 -18.64 16.32 6.33
N ILE A 156 -17.49 15.77 6.74
CA ILE A 156 -17.04 15.76 8.13
C ILE A 156 -15.99 16.85 8.30
N VAL A 157 -16.28 17.85 9.12
CA VAL A 157 -15.33 18.90 9.48
C VAL A 157 -14.37 18.37 10.55
N THR A 158 -13.06 18.52 10.37
CA THR A 158 -12.04 17.97 11.28
C THR A 158 -11.76 18.81 12.51
N GLY A 159 -12.40 19.96 12.66
CA GLY A 159 -12.24 20.91 13.76
C GLY A 159 -12.01 22.34 13.27
N GLU A 160 -12.12 23.28 14.19
CA GLU A 160 -12.01 24.73 13.87
C GLU A 160 -10.54 25.19 13.73
N ASN A 161 -9.58 24.40 14.27
CA ASN A 161 -8.16 24.78 14.28
C ASN A 161 -7.30 23.71 13.58
N PRO A 162 -6.85 23.99 12.34
CA PRO A 162 -6.00 23.05 11.58
C PRO A 162 -4.68 22.69 12.29
N VAL A 163 -4.08 23.62 13.04
CA VAL A 163 -2.85 23.37 13.78
C VAL A 163 -3.09 22.33 14.86
N GLN A 164 -4.15 22.50 15.66
CA GLN A 164 -4.50 21.55 16.71
C GLN A 164 -4.86 20.18 16.12
N THR A 165 -5.57 20.14 15.00
CA THR A 165 -5.91 18.90 14.29
C THR A 165 -4.64 18.12 13.90
N VAL A 166 -3.64 18.81 13.35
CA VAL A 166 -2.39 18.17 12.93
C VAL A 166 -1.53 17.77 14.13
N GLU A 167 -1.54 18.53 15.24
CA GLU A 167 -0.82 18.13 16.47
C GLU A 167 -1.39 16.85 17.07
N VAL A 168 -2.72 16.75 17.20
CA VAL A 168 -3.40 15.53 17.68
C VAL A 168 -3.09 14.33 16.78
N LEU A 169 -3.12 14.55 15.46
CA LEU A 169 -2.74 13.52 14.48
C LEU A 169 -1.28 13.10 14.68
N GLY A 170 -0.40 14.08 14.86
CA GLY A 170 1.03 13.88 15.05
C GLY A 170 1.36 13.04 16.27
N ASP A 171 0.63 13.25 17.37
CA ASP A 171 0.79 12.46 18.60
C ASP A 171 0.29 11.03 18.42
N ARG A 172 -0.86 10.87 17.72
CA ARG A 172 -1.45 9.54 17.48
C ARG A 172 -0.60 8.65 16.59
N TYR A 173 0.07 9.20 15.57
CA TYR A 173 0.85 8.46 14.58
C TYR A 173 2.35 8.67 14.69
N VAL A 174 2.81 9.29 15.78
CA VAL A 174 4.23 9.55 16.06
C VAL A 174 4.91 10.28 14.89
N LEU A 175 4.26 11.33 14.41
CA LEU A 175 4.80 12.16 13.32
C LEU A 175 5.88 13.09 13.86
N ASN A 176 7.00 13.21 13.14
CA ASN A 176 8.04 14.13 13.48
C ASN A 176 7.65 15.60 13.12
N LYS A 177 8.47 16.58 13.54
CA LYS A 177 8.18 18.00 13.33
C LYS A 177 8.08 18.40 11.85
N LEU A 178 8.91 17.79 10.98
CA LEU A 178 8.90 18.09 9.55
C LEU A 178 7.66 17.52 8.88
N GLU A 179 7.23 16.32 9.26
CA GLU A 179 6.01 15.70 8.77
C GLU A 179 4.77 16.50 9.19
N ARG A 180 4.68 16.90 10.47
CA ARG A 180 3.58 17.76 10.96
C ARG A 180 3.54 19.09 10.20
N ALA A 181 4.68 19.73 9.98
CA ALA A 181 4.77 20.98 9.22
C ALA A 181 4.35 20.78 7.74
N SER A 182 4.77 19.70 7.11
CA SER A 182 4.38 19.38 5.73
C SER A 182 2.87 19.10 5.63
N ILE A 183 2.30 18.28 6.52
CA ILE A 183 0.87 18.00 6.56
C ILE A 183 0.07 19.28 6.77
N LEU A 184 0.46 20.10 7.74
CA LEU A 184 -0.21 21.40 8.00
C LEU A 184 -0.17 22.31 6.78
N ARG A 185 0.99 22.42 6.13
CA ARG A 185 1.14 23.20 4.89
C ARG A 185 0.18 22.71 3.80
N HIS A 186 0.14 21.40 3.52
CA HIS A 186 -0.76 20.83 2.51
C HIS A 186 -2.23 20.97 2.88
N PHE A 187 -2.57 20.88 4.17
CA PHE A 187 -3.93 21.03 4.67
C PHE A 187 -4.44 22.46 4.47
N ILE A 188 -3.60 23.46 4.80
CA ILE A 188 -3.93 24.88 4.60
C ILE A 188 -3.98 25.22 3.11
N MET A 189 -2.98 24.78 2.32
CA MET A 189 -2.93 25.06 0.88
C MET A 189 -4.08 24.40 0.11
N GLY A 190 -4.54 23.24 0.55
CA GLY A 190 -5.68 22.55 -0.02
C GLY A 190 -7.01 23.26 0.21
N ASN A 191 -7.08 24.13 1.20
CA ASN A 191 -8.26 24.91 1.60
C ASN A 191 -9.53 24.03 1.78
N ASP A 192 -9.33 22.76 2.12
CA ASP A 192 -10.37 21.79 2.44
C ASP A 192 -10.13 21.27 3.87
N PHE A 193 -10.91 21.80 4.83
CA PHE A 193 -10.80 21.45 6.24
C PHE A 193 -11.75 20.32 6.64
N SER A 194 -12.21 19.55 5.65
CA SER A 194 -12.91 18.32 5.87
C SER A 194 -11.96 17.17 6.26
N HIS A 195 -12.54 16.06 6.69
CA HIS A 195 -11.77 14.84 6.95
C HIS A 195 -11.08 14.32 5.68
N PHE A 196 -11.73 14.46 4.53
CA PHE A 196 -11.12 14.15 3.22
C PHE A 196 -9.91 15.05 2.93
N GLY A 197 -10.00 16.37 3.21
CA GLY A 197 -8.88 17.28 3.06
C GLY A 197 -7.70 16.92 3.96
N LEU A 198 -7.96 16.46 5.20
CA LEU A 198 -6.90 15.96 6.09
C LEU A 198 -6.23 14.71 5.54
N VAL A 199 -7.01 13.73 5.08
CA VAL A 199 -6.49 12.52 4.41
C VAL A 199 -5.60 12.89 3.23
N ASN A 200 -6.05 13.83 2.38
CA ASN A 200 -5.26 14.31 1.25
C ASN A 200 -3.96 15.02 1.69
N ALA A 201 -4.00 15.80 2.75
CA ALA A 201 -2.80 16.48 3.27
C ALA A 201 -1.75 15.46 3.76
N VAL A 202 -2.18 14.42 4.46
CA VAL A 202 -1.31 13.33 4.93
C VAL A 202 -0.70 12.56 3.76
N THR A 203 -1.53 12.12 2.81
CA THR A 203 -1.04 11.35 1.66
C THR A 203 -0.20 12.21 0.71
N ARG A 204 -0.45 13.52 0.61
CA ARG A 204 0.39 14.44 -0.18
C ARG A 204 1.74 14.67 0.47
N SER A 205 1.81 14.72 1.81
CA SER A 205 3.07 14.89 2.53
C SER A 205 4.04 13.73 2.35
N SER A 206 3.57 12.54 1.93
CA SER A 206 4.45 11.41 1.61
C SER A 206 5.46 11.74 0.51
N GLN A 207 5.12 12.65 -0.41
CA GLN A 207 6.00 13.07 -1.50
C GLN A 207 7.12 14.05 -1.06
N ASP A 208 7.00 14.60 0.14
CA ASP A 208 8.03 15.48 0.73
C ASP A 208 9.04 14.68 1.59
N VAL A 209 8.85 13.37 1.73
CA VAL A 209 9.70 12.49 2.54
C VAL A 209 10.66 11.71 1.64
N ALA A 210 11.97 11.85 1.91
CA ALA A 210 13.01 11.18 1.11
C ALA A 210 13.07 9.66 1.35
N ASP A 211 12.77 9.21 2.58
CA ASP A 211 12.70 7.78 2.90
C ASP A 211 11.40 7.16 2.37
N TYR A 212 11.53 6.28 1.38
CA TYR A 212 10.39 5.65 0.73
C TYR A 212 9.60 4.72 1.65
N ASN A 213 10.25 4.09 2.65
CA ASN A 213 9.54 3.32 3.67
C ASN A 213 8.59 4.22 4.47
N ARG A 214 9.09 5.38 4.90
CA ARG A 214 8.29 6.35 5.65
C ARG A 214 7.22 7.01 4.79
N ALA A 215 7.52 7.32 3.54
CA ALA A 215 6.55 7.82 2.58
C ALA A 215 5.36 6.85 2.41
N THR A 216 5.66 5.56 2.23
CA THR A 216 4.63 4.51 2.14
C THR A 216 3.83 4.37 3.44
N GLU A 217 4.45 4.57 4.59
CA GLU A 217 3.74 4.57 5.88
C GLU A 217 2.75 5.74 5.99
N LEU A 218 3.11 6.94 5.54
CA LEU A 218 2.18 8.09 5.49
C LEU A 218 0.98 7.80 4.56
N GLU A 219 1.18 7.12 3.44
CA GLU A 219 0.08 6.69 2.57
C GLU A 219 -0.86 5.69 3.28
N ARG A 220 -0.32 4.78 4.10
CA ARG A 220 -1.12 3.87 4.95
C ARG A 220 -1.84 4.59 6.08
N ILE A 221 -1.21 5.61 6.67
CA ILE A 221 -1.86 6.47 7.67
C ILE A 221 -3.07 7.17 7.05
N GLY A 222 -2.92 7.71 5.84
CA GLY A 222 -4.04 8.31 5.10
C GLY A 222 -5.21 7.35 4.89
N GLY A 223 -4.95 6.10 4.50
CA GLY A 223 -5.98 5.08 4.37
C GLY A 223 -6.63 4.69 5.72
N THR A 224 -5.82 4.69 6.79
CA THR A 224 -6.33 4.42 8.15
C THR A 224 -7.24 5.52 8.67
N LEU A 225 -6.98 6.76 8.27
CA LEU A 225 -7.82 7.91 8.66
C LEU A 225 -9.19 7.85 7.98
N LEU A 226 -9.27 7.28 6.78
CA LEU A 226 -10.53 7.19 6.06
C LEU A 226 -11.49 6.14 6.65
N ASP A 227 -10.98 5.15 7.39
CA ASP A 227 -11.77 4.10 8.07
C ASP A 227 -12.31 4.57 9.41
#